data_0c0afd4aa17c85c65f36cacf38cb77e9
#
_entry.id   0c0afd4aa17c85c65f36cacf38cb77e9
#
_cell.length_a   1.000
_cell.length_b   1.000
_cell.length_c   1.000
_cell.angle_alpha   90.00
_cell.angle_beta   90.00
_cell.angle_gamma   90.00
#
_symmetry.space_group_name_H-M   'P 1'
#
loop_
_entity.id
_entity.type
_entity.pdbx_description
1 polymer ?
#
loop_
_entity_poly.entity_id
_entity_poly.type
_entity_poly.pdbx_seq_one_letter_code
_entity_poly.pdbx_strand_id
1 'polypeptide(L)'
;MTEDQLEQEVLGWLADVGYTPLDGPDLAPDGSSPERGHYREVVLEGRLRSAIARLNPAIPAPAREDALRQVLDLGTPALLAANRLFHRLLIGGVPVEYPQEGDTRGDFVRLIDWADPACNEWLAIRQFTIKGPKHTRRPDVILFVNGLPLVLLELKNPADQTASIWKAWDQIQTYKAQIPDVFQYNELLVIADGSEARLGSLSANAERFMQWRTIDGDVLDPLGQFNELETLVRGVLAPPMLLDYLRFFVLFEDDGGLVKKIAGYHQFHAVRAAIRQVVAASRPDGAPLTRGKGGVVWHTQGSGKSITMTCFAARVMQDVAMENPTIVVITDRNDLDGQLFGVFSLAQDLLREQPVQAATRQDLRARLGNRPSGGIVFATIQKFMPGEDEDSFPVLSDRHNIVVIADEAHRTQYGFEAKLKTVRPARAGSADAANDDGPALKVAQPEAEYVTRDAYRYQVGYAQHLRDALPNATFVAFTGTPVSSEDRDTRAVFGDYIHIYDMQQAREDGATVAIYFESRLARLSLKQEDLPQIDDEVDELAEDEEESQQAKLKSRWAALEKVVGAEPRIARVAADLVAHFEERSKAQSGKAMVVAMSREICVHLYDAIVALRPDWHDDDAEKGAIK
;
A
#
# COMPACT_ATOMS: atom_id res chain seq x y z
N MET A 1 -11.36 37.97 -4.37
CA MET A 1 -12.11 37.04 -5.24
C MET A 1 -13.38 36.64 -4.50
N THR A 2 -14.54 36.70 -5.11
CA THR A 2 -15.78 36.18 -4.53
C THR A 2 -15.94 34.68 -4.83
N GLU A 3 -16.87 33.99 -4.16
CA GLU A 3 -17.16 32.57 -4.42
C GLU A 3 -17.60 32.36 -5.90
N ASP A 4 -18.46 33.22 -6.44
CA ASP A 4 -18.88 33.17 -7.86
C ASP A 4 -17.70 33.38 -8.84
N GLN A 5 -16.74 34.24 -8.50
CA GLN A 5 -15.54 34.41 -9.31
C GLN A 5 -14.66 33.15 -9.28
N LEU A 6 -14.54 32.50 -8.12
CA LEU A 6 -13.79 31.24 -8.00
C LEU A 6 -14.49 30.12 -8.77
N GLU A 7 -15.83 30.01 -8.70
CA GLU A 7 -16.58 29.06 -9.52
C GLU A 7 -16.30 29.26 -11.02
N GLN A 8 -16.29 30.53 -11.50
CA GLN A 8 -16.00 30.83 -12.91
C GLN A 8 -14.58 30.46 -13.33
N GLU A 9 -13.58 30.69 -12.47
CA GLU A 9 -12.19 30.27 -12.75
C GLU A 9 -12.08 28.75 -12.84
N VAL A 10 -12.70 28.01 -11.88
CA VAL A 10 -12.75 26.54 -11.89
C VAL A 10 -13.40 26.01 -13.15
N LEU A 11 -14.52 26.61 -13.59
CA LEU A 11 -15.16 26.23 -14.86
C LEU A 11 -14.26 26.51 -16.06
N GLY A 12 -13.48 27.59 -16.03
CA GLY A 12 -12.48 27.88 -17.05
C GLY A 12 -11.40 26.80 -17.14
N TRP A 13 -10.80 26.41 -16.02
CA TRP A 13 -9.80 25.34 -15.99
C TRP A 13 -10.38 23.98 -16.40
N LEU A 14 -11.63 23.69 -15.99
CA LEU A 14 -12.33 22.47 -16.39
C LEU A 14 -12.59 22.46 -17.91
N ALA A 15 -12.97 23.62 -18.50
CA ALA A 15 -13.12 23.73 -19.94
C ALA A 15 -11.80 23.50 -20.69
N ASP A 16 -10.68 24.05 -20.16
CA ASP A 16 -9.35 23.85 -20.74
C ASP A 16 -8.94 22.37 -20.81
N VAL A 17 -9.38 21.55 -19.84
CA VAL A 17 -9.07 20.12 -19.81
C VAL A 17 -10.13 19.23 -20.49
N GLY A 18 -11.21 19.83 -21.04
CA GLY A 18 -12.16 19.14 -21.92
C GLY A 18 -13.58 18.95 -21.37
N TYR A 19 -13.95 19.60 -20.27
CA TYR A 19 -15.34 19.62 -19.82
C TYR A 19 -16.13 20.71 -20.52
N THR A 20 -17.44 20.48 -20.71
CA THR A 20 -18.39 21.50 -21.16
C THR A 20 -19.04 22.15 -19.95
N PRO A 21 -18.79 23.44 -19.66
CA PRO A 21 -19.45 24.15 -18.58
C PRO A 21 -20.94 24.36 -18.88
N LEU A 22 -21.79 24.12 -17.88
CA LEU A 22 -23.23 24.35 -17.96
C LEU A 22 -23.75 24.96 -16.65
N ASP A 23 -24.88 25.67 -16.76
CA ASP A 23 -25.60 26.23 -15.61
C ASP A 23 -26.71 25.29 -15.15
N GLY A 24 -26.66 24.85 -13.89
CA GLY A 24 -27.66 23.94 -13.31
C GLY A 24 -29.11 24.49 -13.35
N PRO A 25 -29.37 25.80 -13.15
CA PRO A 25 -30.69 26.40 -13.33
C PRO A 25 -31.27 26.19 -14.74
N ASP A 26 -30.46 26.21 -15.79
CA ASP A 26 -30.95 26.00 -17.17
C ASP A 26 -31.44 24.57 -17.41
N LEU A 27 -30.82 23.60 -16.75
CA LEU A 27 -31.16 22.18 -16.84
C LEU A 27 -32.27 21.74 -15.87
N ALA A 28 -32.71 22.66 -15.01
CA ALA A 28 -33.75 22.39 -14.02
C ALA A 28 -35.11 22.14 -14.69
N PRO A 29 -36.08 21.49 -14.01
CA PRO A 29 -37.42 21.22 -14.58
C PRO A 29 -38.18 22.46 -15.07
N ASP A 30 -37.88 23.62 -14.51
CA ASP A 30 -38.41 24.92 -14.86
C ASP A 30 -37.38 25.86 -15.55
N GLY A 31 -36.25 25.30 -15.96
CA GLY A 31 -35.16 26.02 -16.64
C GLY A 31 -35.40 26.27 -18.13
N SER A 32 -34.46 26.95 -18.78
CA SER A 32 -34.51 27.30 -20.19
C SER A 32 -34.34 26.11 -21.15
N SER A 33 -33.61 25.05 -20.68
CA SER A 33 -33.30 23.83 -21.42
C SER A 33 -33.39 22.60 -20.51
N PRO A 34 -34.60 22.25 -20.04
CA PRO A 34 -34.77 21.27 -18.98
C PRO A 34 -34.31 19.87 -19.44
N GLU A 35 -33.45 19.24 -18.65
CA GLU A 35 -32.98 17.87 -18.85
C GLU A 35 -33.45 16.91 -17.74
N ARG A 36 -34.20 17.43 -16.75
CA ARG A 36 -34.76 16.70 -15.61
C ARG A 36 -36.24 16.97 -15.47
N GLY A 37 -37.02 15.93 -15.15
CA GLY A 37 -38.43 16.07 -14.86
C GLY A 37 -38.72 16.55 -13.43
N HIS A 38 -37.74 16.34 -12.51
CA HIS A 38 -37.88 16.68 -11.10
C HIS A 38 -36.54 17.01 -10.45
N TYR A 39 -36.51 17.92 -9.48
CA TYR A 39 -35.31 18.31 -8.72
C TYR A 39 -34.67 17.17 -7.89
N ARG A 40 -35.35 16.03 -7.71
CA ARG A 40 -34.75 14.82 -7.08
C ARG A 40 -33.89 14.01 -8.04
N GLU A 41 -34.09 14.17 -9.32
CA GLU A 41 -33.32 13.48 -10.33
C GLU A 41 -31.90 14.05 -10.33
N VAL A 42 -30.94 13.23 -9.92
CA VAL A 42 -29.53 13.62 -9.83
C VAL A 42 -28.71 13.11 -11.03
N VAL A 43 -29.21 12.11 -11.75
CA VAL A 43 -28.67 11.60 -13.00
C VAL A 43 -29.37 12.31 -14.17
N LEU A 44 -28.61 12.73 -15.18
CA LEU A 44 -29.15 13.23 -16.45
C LEU A 44 -29.51 12.03 -17.34
N GLU A 45 -30.72 11.49 -17.12
CA GLU A 45 -31.17 10.23 -17.68
C GLU A 45 -31.11 10.19 -19.20
N GLY A 46 -31.49 11.26 -19.88
CA GLY A 46 -31.45 11.37 -21.33
C GLY A 46 -30.02 11.25 -21.90
N ARG A 47 -29.05 11.87 -21.21
CA ARG A 47 -27.62 11.78 -21.57
C ARG A 47 -27.06 10.39 -21.31
N LEU A 48 -27.38 9.79 -20.14
CA LEU A 48 -26.96 8.43 -19.81
C LEU A 48 -27.53 7.41 -20.81
N ARG A 49 -28.82 7.52 -21.15
CA ARG A 49 -29.45 6.65 -22.17
C ARG A 49 -28.74 6.76 -23.52
N SER A 50 -28.40 7.98 -23.93
CA SER A 50 -27.68 8.23 -25.19
C SER A 50 -26.27 7.66 -25.16
N ALA A 51 -25.55 7.80 -24.03
CA ALA A 51 -24.23 7.23 -23.84
C ALA A 51 -24.27 5.68 -23.85
N ILE A 52 -25.20 5.08 -23.13
CA ILE A 52 -25.43 3.62 -23.14
C ILE A 52 -25.66 3.12 -24.56
N ALA A 53 -26.50 3.82 -25.34
CA ALA A 53 -26.79 3.44 -26.74
C ALA A 53 -25.53 3.53 -27.61
N ARG A 54 -24.75 4.58 -27.47
CA ARG A 54 -23.50 4.82 -28.23
C ARG A 54 -22.41 3.79 -27.88
N LEU A 55 -22.22 3.51 -26.59
CA LEU A 55 -21.16 2.63 -26.11
C LEU A 55 -21.47 1.12 -26.29
N ASN A 56 -22.75 0.77 -26.49
CA ASN A 56 -23.18 -0.65 -26.56
C ASN A 56 -24.08 -0.89 -27.79
N PRO A 57 -23.63 -0.63 -29.02
CA PRO A 57 -24.47 -0.76 -30.21
C PRO A 57 -24.91 -2.19 -30.50
N ALA A 58 -24.16 -3.20 -30.06
CA ALA A 58 -24.47 -4.61 -30.26
C ALA A 58 -25.54 -5.16 -29.29
N ILE A 59 -25.80 -4.49 -28.17
CA ILE A 59 -26.78 -4.92 -27.18
C ILE A 59 -28.17 -4.39 -27.56
N PRO A 60 -29.24 -5.20 -27.55
CA PRO A 60 -30.59 -4.77 -27.90
C PRO A 60 -31.11 -3.64 -27.01
N ALA A 61 -31.95 -2.74 -27.58
CA ALA A 61 -32.51 -1.61 -26.85
C ALA A 61 -33.24 -1.99 -25.55
N PRO A 62 -34.07 -3.06 -25.48
CA PRO A 62 -34.69 -3.47 -24.21
C PRO A 62 -33.70 -3.82 -23.11
N ALA A 63 -32.59 -4.48 -23.44
CA ALA A 63 -31.54 -4.82 -22.48
C ALA A 63 -30.75 -3.58 -22.02
N ARG A 64 -30.55 -2.59 -22.91
CA ARG A 64 -29.96 -1.30 -22.55
C ARG A 64 -30.87 -0.49 -21.63
N GLU A 65 -32.20 -0.51 -21.83
CA GLU A 65 -33.15 0.14 -20.94
C GLU A 65 -33.23 -0.60 -19.57
N ASP A 66 -33.05 -1.91 -19.55
CA ASP A 66 -32.91 -2.65 -18.30
C ASP A 66 -31.67 -2.22 -17.51
N ALA A 67 -30.53 -2.10 -18.17
CA ALA A 67 -29.31 -1.58 -17.55
C ALA A 67 -29.52 -0.16 -16.99
N LEU A 68 -30.17 0.72 -17.74
CA LEU A 68 -30.47 2.07 -17.27
C LEU A 68 -31.32 2.04 -15.98
N ARG A 69 -32.35 1.20 -15.93
CA ARG A 69 -33.19 1.04 -14.71
C ARG A 69 -32.38 0.53 -13.52
N GLN A 70 -31.48 -0.45 -13.71
CA GLN A 70 -30.61 -0.94 -12.65
C GLN A 70 -29.67 0.13 -12.10
N VAL A 71 -29.19 1.05 -12.94
CA VAL A 71 -28.35 2.19 -12.50
C VAL A 71 -29.17 3.22 -11.74
N LEU A 72 -30.40 3.51 -12.16
CA LEU A 72 -31.27 4.51 -11.53
C LEU A 72 -31.90 4.01 -10.22
N ASP A 73 -32.05 2.69 -10.04
CA ASP A 73 -32.57 2.08 -8.82
C ASP A 73 -31.58 1.02 -8.28
N LEU A 74 -30.71 1.47 -7.39
CA LEU A 74 -29.69 0.62 -6.76
C LEU A 74 -30.22 -0.32 -5.67
N GLY A 75 -31.51 -0.21 -5.31
CA GLY A 75 -32.22 -1.17 -4.45
C GLY A 75 -31.71 -1.29 -3.01
N THR A 76 -30.82 -0.40 -2.54
CA THR A 76 -30.28 -0.42 -1.18
C THR A 76 -30.37 0.92 -0.48
N PRO A 77 -30.92 0.98 0.76
CA PRO A 77 -31.09 2.23 1.48
C PRO A 77 -29.80 2.74 2.15
N ALA A 78 -28.81 1.90 2.36
CA ALA A 78 -27.56 2.28 2.98
C ALA A 78 -26.67 3.00 1.96
N LEU A 79 -26.42 4.30 2.17
CA LEU A 79 -25.72 5.17 1.23
C LEU A 79 -24.41 4.59 0.72
N LEU A 80 -23.53 4.13 1.62
CA LEU A 80 -22.21 3.61 1.22
C LEU A 80 -22.29 2.25 0.51
N ALA A 81 -23.30 1.44 0.85
CA ALA A 81 -23.57 0.19 0.14
C ALA A 81 -24.11 0.45 -1.28
N ALA A 82 -25.00 1.45 -1.44
CA ALA A 82 -25.46 1.91 -2.74
C ALA A 82 -24.29 2.43 -3.59
N ASN A 83 -23.44 3.25 -2.99
CA ASN A 83 -22.26 3.79 -3.66
C ASN A 83 -21.27 2.68 -4.09
N ARG A 84 -21.02 1.66 -3.25
CA ARG A 84 -20.24 0.48 -3.62
C ARG A 84 -20.85 -0.29 -4.79
N LEU A 85 -22.17 -0.51 -4.74
CA LEU A 85 -22.87 -1.19 -5.83
C LEU A 85 -22.76 -0.40 -7.13
N PHE A 86 -23.01 0.92 -7.07
CA PHE A 86 -22.85 1.80 -8.23
C PHE A 86 -21.43 1.75 -8.80
N HIS A 87 -20.40 1.86 -7.95
CA HIS A 87 -19.01 1.75 -8.37
C HIS A 87 -18.71 0.44 -9.10
N ARG A 88 -19.25 -0.69 -8.60
CA ARG A 88 -19.12 -2.00 -9.27
C ARG A 88 -19.77 -2.02 -10.65
N LEU A 89 -20.98 -1.45 -10.79
CA LEU A 89 -21.66 -1.30 -12.08
C LEU A 89 -20.90 -0.36 -13.02
N LEU A 90 -20.33 0.72 -12.48
CA LEU A 90 -19.56 1.70 -13.24
C LEU A 90 -18.32 1.07 -13.87
N ILE A 91 -17.52 0.33 -13.07
CA ILE A 91 -16.25 -0.24 -13.54
C ILE A 91 -16.46 -1.56 -14.31
N GLY A 92 -17.39 -2.38 -13.86
CA GLY A 92 -17.63 -3.73 -14.38
C GLY A 92 -18.60 -3.78 -15.55
N GLY A 93 -19.43 -2.75 -15.71
CA GLY A 93 -20.60 -2.74 -16.56
C GLY A 93 -21.83 -3.34 -15.85
N VAL A 94 -23.00 -3.03 -16.37
CA VAL A 94 -24.30 -3.50 -15.83
C VAL A 94 -24.64 -4.84 -16.47
N PRO A 95 -24.81 -5.92 -15.68
CA PRO A 95 -25.18 -7.22 -16.25
C PRO A 95 -26.61 -7.20 -16.79
N VAL A 96 -26.79 -7.72 -17.99
CA VAL A 96 -28.08 -7.85 -18.66
C VAL A 96 -28.20 -9.20 -19.34
N GLU A 97 -29.44 -9.68 -19.46
CA GLU A 97 -29.76 -10.88 -20.20
C GLU A 97 -30.80 -10.56 -21.29
N TYR A 98 -30.64 -11.12 -22.47
CA TYR A 98 -31.56 -10.92 -23.56
C TYR A 98 -31.59 -12.13 -24.52
N PRO A 99 -32.73 -12.38 -25.19
CA PRO A 99 -32.83 -13.46 -26.17
C PRO A 99 -32.02 -13.13 -27.42
N GLN A 100 -31.24 -14.10 -27.90
CA GLN A 100 -30.52 -14.07 -29.15
C GLN A 100 -30.51 -15.43 -29.80
N GLU A 101 -31.03 -15.53 -31.03
CA GLU A 101 -31.04 -16.78 -31.86
C GLU A 101 -31.70 -18.00 -31.20
N GLY A 102 -32.65 -17.76 -30.28
CA GLY A 102 -33.37 -18.83 -29.55
C GLY A 102 -32.78 -19.18 -28.17
N ASP A 103 -31.60 -18.66 -27.85
CA ASP A 103 -30.94 -18.80 -26.55
C ASP A 103 -30.98 -17.51 -25.72
N THR A 104 -30.71 -17.60 -24.43
CA THR A 104 -30.50 -16.43 -23.55
C THR A 104 -29.02 -16.08 -23.52
N ARG A 105 -28.69 -14.86 -23.93
CA ARG A 105 -27.33 -14.31 -23.85
C ARG A 105 -27.19 -13.36 -22.68
N GLY A 106 -26.16 -13.56 -21.86
CA GLY A 106 -25.68 -12.60 -20.86
C GLY A 106 -24.64 -11.66 -21.46
N ASP A 107 -24.69 -10.39 -21.09
CA ASP A 107 -23.70 -9.38 -21.52
C ASP A 107 -23.57 -8.28 -20.44
N PHE A 108 -22.59 -7.37 -20.60
CA PHE A 108 -22.36 -6.24 -19.71
C PHE A 108 -22.51 -4.91 -20.47
N VAL A 109 -23.45 -4.09 -20.03
CA VAL A 109 -23.67 -2.75 -20.59
C VAL A 109 -22.65 -1.77 -19.99
N ARG A 110 -21.77 -1.22 -20.82
CA ARG A 110 -20.78 -0.23 -20.43
C ARG A 110 -21.44 1.14 -20.23
N LEU A 111 -21.13 1.79 -19.12
CA LEU A 111 -21.57 3.14 -18.78
C LEU A 111 -20.54 4.20 -19.19
N ILE A 112 -19.26 3.80 -19.23
CA ILE A 112 -18.10 4.64 -19.56
C ILE A 112 -17.21 3.89 -20.55
N ASP A 113 -16.60 4.62 -21.47
CA ASP A 113 -15.45 4.13 -22.23
C ASP A 113 -14.17 4.45 -21.45
N TRP A 114 -13.52 3.39 -20.94
CA TRP A 114 -12.31 3.50 -20.15
C TRP A 114 -11.03 3.63 -20.98
N ALA A 115 -11.10 3.34 -22.27
CA ALA A 115 -9.96 3.33 -23.17
C ALA A 115 -9.79 4.67 -23.89
N ASP A 116 -10.90 5.24 -24.35
CA ASP A 116 -10.90 6.52 -25.08
C ASP A 116 -11.75 7.57 -24.34
N PRO A 117 -11.12 8.55 -23.68
CA PRO A 117 -11.84 9.63 -23.02
C PRO A 117 -12.77 10.42 -23.95
N ALA A 118 -12.42 10.51 -25.26
CA ALA A 118 -13.22 11.26 -26.25
C ALA A 118 -14.56 10.56 -26.58
N CYS A 119 -14.69 9.27 -26.28
CA CYS A 119 -15.93 8.54 -26.42
C CYS A 119 -16.93 8.82 -25.28
N ASN A 120 -16.56 9.59 -24.26
CA ASN A 120 -17.43 10.01 -23.17
C ASN A 120 -17.83 11.49 -23.31
N GLU A 121 -18.95 11.83 -22.69
CA GLU A 121 -19.39 13.22 -22.55
C GLU A 121 -18.97 13.75 -21.18
N TRP A 122 -18.32 14.90 -21.14
CA TRP A 122 -17.76 15.53 -19.96
C TRP A 122 -18.44 16.86 -19.67
N LEU A 123 -19.14 16.99 -18.54
CA LEU A 123 -19.84 18.22 -18.17
C LEU A 123 -19.38 18.71 -16.81
N ALA A 124 -19.22 20.02 -16.68
CA ALA A 124 -19.03 20.72 -15.41
C ALA A 124 -20.27 21.59 -15.16
N ILE A 125 -21.14 21.17 -14.24
CA ILE A 125 -22.40 21.84 -14.00
C ILE A 125 -22.32 22.59 -12.67
N ARG A 126 -22.39 23.93 -12.74
CA ARG A 126 -22.45 24.77 -11.55
C ARG A 126 -23.87 24.92 -11.02
N GLN A 127 -23.99 25.11 -9.71
CA GLN A 127 -25.22 25.45 -9.03
C GLN A 127 -26.40 24.50 -9.34
N PHE A 128 -26.10 23.20 -9.37
CA PHE A 128 -27.06 22.13 -9.65
C PHE A 128 -27.99 21.91 -8.46
N THR A 129 -29.21 22.38 -8.54
CA THR A 129 -30.18 22.32 -7.44
C THR A 129 -30.72 20.91 -7.26
N ILE A 130 -30.62 20.36 -6.04
CA ILE A 130 -31.10 19.03 -5.66
C ILE A 130 -32.10 19.15 -4.51
N LYS A 131 -33.26 18.51 -4.65
CA LYS A 131 -34.30 18.44 -3.63
C LYS A 131 -34.28 17.08 -2.95
N GLY A 132 -33.79 17.04 -1.72
CA GLY A 132 -33.87 15.86 -0.87
C GLY A 132 -35.24 15.74 -0.16
N PRO A 133 -35.39 14.81 0.78
CA PRO A 133 -36.68 14.56 1.47
C PRO A 133 -37.24 15.77 2.20
N LYS A 134 -36.41 16.61 2.81
CA LYS A 134 -36.83 17.77 3.62
C LYS A 134 -36.13 19.07 3.25
N HIS A 135 -35.05 19.00 2.51
CA HIS A 135 -34.15 20.14 2.21
C HIS A 135 -33.87 20.24 0.71
N THR A 136 -33.68 21.45 0.26
CA THR A 136 -33.13 21.72 -1.09
C THR A 136 -31.72 22.25 -0.91
N ARG A 137 -30.75 21.71 -1.68
CA ARG A 137 -29.35 22.11 -1.65
C ARG A 137 -28.87 22.35 -3.07
N ARG A 138 -27.76 23.08 -3.17
CA ARG A 138 -27.20 23.49 -4.44
C ARG A 138 -25.67 23.49 -4.32
N PRO A 139 -25.02 22.35 -4.58
CA PRO A 139 -23.56 22.26 -4.64
C PRO A 139 -22.98 23.22 -5.69
N ASP A 140 -21.76 23.71 -5.44
CA ASP A 140 -21.16 24.73 -6.29
C ASP A 140 -20.85 24.18 -7.69
N VAL A 141 -20.13 23.06 -7.80
CA VAL A 141 -19.87 22.40 -9.08
C VAL A 141 -20.00 20.88 -8.95
N ILE A 142 -20.64 20.25 -9.91
CA ILE A 142 -20.67 18.78 -10.05
C ILE A 142 -20.15 18.42 -11.44
N LEU A 143 -19.20 17.46 -11.49
CA LEU A 143 -18.71 16.91 -12.74
C LEU A 143 -19.52 15.67 -13.11
N PHE A 144 -20.03 15.69 -14.31
CA PHE A 144 -20.79 14.59 -14.89
C PHE A 144 -20.01 13.91 -16.00
N VAL A 145 -20.05 12.59 -16.03
CA VAL A 145 -19.56 11.78 -17.13
C VAL A 145 -20.71 10.96 -17.68
N ASN A 146 -21.04 11.14 -18.94
CA ASN A 146 -22.18 10.47 -19.59
C ASN A 146 -23.52 10.65 -18.83
N GLY A 147 -23.71 11.80 -18.16
CA GLY A 147 -24.89 12.10 -17.37
C GLY A 147 -24.85 11.57 -15.92
N LEU A 148 -23.78 10.94 -15.48
CA LEU A 148 -23.57 10.44 -14.11
C LEU A 148 -22.80 11.48 -13.25
N PRO A 149 -23.29 11.90 -12.07
CA PRO A 149 -22.67 12.91 -11.20
C PRO A 149 -21.52 12.29 -10.37
N LEU A 150 -20.32 12.21 -10.93
CA LEU A 150 -19.23 11.44 -10.33
C LEU A 150 -18.38 12.23 -9.34
N VAL A 151 -18.19 13.55 -9.53
CA VAL A 151 -17.35 14.38 -8.65
C VAL A 151 -18.13 15.59 -8.18
N LEU A 152 -18.09 15.88 -6.88
CA LEU A 152 -18.71 17.06 -6.29
C LEU A 152 -17.62 17.96 -5.72
N LEU A 153 -17.63 19.23 -6.14
CA LEU A 153 -16.74 20.27 -5.63
C LEU A 153 -17.55 21.25 -4.79
N GLU A 154 -17.06 21.54 -3.59
CA GLU A 154 -17.58 22.56 -2.70
C GLU A 154 -16.51 23.61 -2.47
N LEU A 155 -16.83 24.85 -2.79
CA LEU A 155 -15.91 25.97 -2.80
C LEU A 155 -16.29 26.96 -1.67
N LYS A 156 -15.29 27.66 -1.13
CA LYS A 156 -15.50 28.72 -0.16
C LYS A 156 -14.83 30.00 -0.61
N ASN A 157 -15.41 31.11 -0.16
CA ASN A 157 -14.90 32.43 -0.54
C ASN A 157 -13.51 32.70 0.05
N PRO A 158 -12.46 32.85 -0.77
CA PRO A 158 -11.10 33.13 -0.29
C PRO A 158 -10.97 34.49 0.41
N ALA A 159 -11.89 35.43 0.22
CA ALA A 159 -11.88 36.74 0.86
C ALA A 159 -12.53 36.73 2.27
N ASP A 160 -13.19 35.68 2.66
CA ASP A 160 -13.76 35.53 4.00
C ASP A 160 -12.71 34.94 4.97
N GLN A 161 -12.15 35.77 5.84
CA GLN A 161 -11.16 35.36 6.85
C GLN A 161 -11.67 34.26 7.82
N THR A 162 -12.97 34.04 7.87
CA THR A 162 -13.59 32.99 8.68
C THR A 162 -13.89 31.72 7.85
N ALA A 163 -13.85 31.80 6.52
CA ALA A 163 -14.00 30.64 5.66
C ALA A 163 -12.67 29.86 5.60
N SER A 164 -12.79 28.55 5.72
CA SER A 164 -11.70 27.60 5.53
C SER A 164 -12.22 26.40 4.75
N ILE A 165 -11.33 25.66 4.15
CA ILE A 165 -11.69 24.43 3.44
C ILE A 165 -12.49 23.46 4.33
N TRP A 166 -12.32 23.53 5.65
CA TRP A 166 -13.06 22.68 6.60
C TRP A 166 -14.54 23.05 6.72
N LYS A 167 -14.91 24.31 6.45
CA LYS A 167 -16.35 24.68 6.30
C LYS A 167 -16.96 24.06 5.05
N ALA A 168 -16.20 23.92 3.96
CA ALA A 168 -16.64 23.16 2.79
C ALA A 168 -16.84 21.67 3.13
N TRP A 169 -15.94 21.09 3.93
CA TRP A 169 -16.08 19.72 4.43
C TRP A 169 -17.35 19.56 5.29
N ASP A 170 -17.61 20.44 6.25
CA ASP A 170 -18.82 20.43 7.09
C ASP A 170 -20.09 20.55 6.25
N GLN A 171 -20.05 21.37 5.20
CA GLN A 171 -21.17 21.53 4.27
C GLN A 171 -21.43 20.25 3.49
N ILE A 172 -20.40 19.54 3.04
CA ILE A 172 -20.53 18.22 2.42
C ILE A 172 -21.15 17.21 3.41
N GLN A 173 -20.77 17.21 4.71
CA GLN A 173 -21.41 16.32 5.69
C GLN A 173 -22.92 16.65 5.82
N THR A 174 -23.28 17.93 5.77
CA THR A 174 -24.67 18.37 5.75
C THR A 174 -25.40 17.87 4.48
N TYR A 175 -24.77 17.95 3.32
CA TYR A 175 -25.33 17.46 2.06
C TYR A 175 -25.57 15.95 2.09
N LYS A 176 -24.64 15.16 2.61
CA LYS A 176 -24.81 13.70 2.78
C LYS A 176 -26.06 13.34 3.57
N ALA A 177 -26.41 14.14 4.58
CA ALA A 177 -27.63 13.93 5.39
C ALA A 177 -28.90 14.43 4.70
N GLN A 178 -28.81 15.47 3.86
CA GLN A 178 -29.97 16.21 3.36
C GLN A 178 -30.35 15.92 1.91
N ILE A 179 -29.35 15.60 1.08
CA ILE A 179 -29.50 15.24 -0.35
C ILE A 179 -28.71 13.96 -0.67
N PRO A 180 -28.96 12.82 0.03
CA PRO A 180 -28.14 11.61 -0.10
C PRO A 180 -28.13 11.02 -1.51
N ASP A 181 -29.15 11.28 -2.34
CA ASP A 181 -29.31 10.65 -3.64
C ASP A 181 -28.12 10.89 -4.59
N VAL A 182 -27.52 12.09 -4.57
CA VAL A 182 -26.34 12.38 -5.39
C VAL A 182 -25.11 11.61 -4.93
N PHE A 183 -25.00 11.30 -3.65
CA PHE A 183 -23.85 10.59 -3.10
C PHE A 183 -23.84 9.08 -3.37
N GLN A 184 -24.97 8.53 -3.82
CA GLN A 184 -25.00 7.16 -4.32
C GLN A 184 -24.13 6.98 -5.57
N TYR A 185 -24.00 8.03 -6.37
CA TYR A 185 -23.22 8.07 -7.62
C TYR A 185 -21.85 8.75 -7.47
N ASN A 186 -21.59 9.35 -6.31
CA ASN A 186 -20.38 10.13 -6.10
C ASN A 186 -19.13 9.25 -5.97
N GLU A 187 -18.14 9.53 -6.78
CA GLU A 187 -16.84 8.85 -6.69
C GLU A 187 -15.82 9.66 -5.89
N LEU A 188 -15.77 10.97 -6.08
CA LEU A 188 -14.79 11.85 -5.46
C LEU A 188 -15.45 13.12 -4.92
N LEU A 189 -14.88 13.63 -3.84
CA LEU A 189 -15.27 14.90 -3.21
C LEU A 189 -14.06 15.83 -3.22
N VAL A 190 -14.29 17.08 -3.61
CA VAL A 190 -13.27 18.13 -3.60
C VAL A 190 -13.75 19.25 -2.69
N ILE A 191 -12.90 19.74 -1.81
CA ILE A 191 -13.10 20.93 -0.99
C ILE A 191 -12.01 21.94 -1.30
N ALA A 192 -12.36 23.20 -1.45
CA ALA A 192 -11.40 24.26 -1.71
C ALA A 192 -11.86 25.62 -1.18
N ASP A 193 -10.91 26.53 -0.92
CA ASP A 193 -11.17 27.92 -0.52
C ASP A 193 -10.42 28.96 -1.38
N GLY A 194 -9.91 28.51 -2.53
CA GLY A 194 -9.14 29.33 -3.48
C GLY A 194 -7.65 29.41 -3.17
N SER A 195 -7.21 29.07 -1.95
CA SER A 195 -5.81 28.92 -1.58
C SER A 195 -5.42 27.46 -1.40
N GLU A 196 -6.28 26.68 -0.77
CA GLU A 196 -6.10 25.26 -0.52
C GLU A 196 -7.17 24.44 -1.23
N ALA A 197 -6.81 23.24 -1.65
CA ALA A 197 -7.73 22.24 -2.19
C ALA A 197 -7.39 20.84 -1.72
N ARG A 198 -8.41 20.05 -1.42
CA ARG A 198 -8.26 18.67 -0.97
C ARG A 198 -9.23 17.75 -1.69
N LEU A 199 -8.77 16.53 -1.95
CA LEU A 199 -9.53 15.43 -2.53
C LEU A 199 -9.85 14.39 -1.48
N GLY A 200 -11.09 13.93 -1.41
CA GLY A 200 -11.54 12.93 -0.45
C GLY A 200 -12.57 11.97 -1.01
N SER A 201 -12.85 10.90 -0.26
CA SER A 201 -13.91 9.93 -0.56
C SER A 201 -15.18 10.20 0.25
N LEU A 202 -16.26 9.51 -0.14
CA LEU A 202 -17.55 9.60 0.55
C LEU A 202 -17.48 9.29 2.06
N SER A 203 -16.63 8.33 2.47
CA SER A 203 -16.50 7.93 3.88
C SER A 203 -15.32 8.60 4.60
N ALA A 204 -14.56 9.46 3.92
CA ALA A 204 -13.37 10.10 4.50
C ALA A 204 -13.75 11.10 5.60
N ASN A 205 -13.06 11.03 6.75
CA ASN A 205 -13.03 12.11 7.72
C ASN A 205 -12.13 13.26 7.22
N ALA A 206 -12.09 14.38 7.92
CA ALA A 206 -11.31 15.55 7.52
C ALA A 206 -9.82 15.23 7.27
N GLU A 207 -9.20 14.42 8.13
CA GLU A 207 -7.78 14.05 8.03
C GLU A 207 -7.44 13.21 6.79
N ARG A 208 -8.44 12.62 6.15
CA ARG A 208 -8.30 11.79 4.94
C ARG A 208 -8.59 12.55 3.65
N PHE A 209 -8.85 13.85 3.73
CA PHE A 209 -8.86 14.72 2.57
C PHE A 209 -7.43 15.15 2.25
N MET A 210 -6.95 14.76 1.07
CA MET A 210 -5.55 14.85 0.68
C MET A 210 -5.30 15.96 -0.34
N GLN A 211 -4.15 16.59 -0.26
CA GLN A 211 -3.64 17.54 -1.24
C GLN A 211 -3.25 16.84 -2.54
N TRP A 212 -3.34 17.56 -3.66
CA TRP A 212 -2.85 17.10 -4.96
C TRP A 212 -1.77 18.06 -5.46
N ARG A 213 -0.50 17.62 -5.52
CA ARG A 213 0.67 18.50 -5.68
C ARG A 213 1.40 18.35 -7.02
N THR A 214 0.77 17.74 -8.01
CA THR A 214 1.40 17.57 -9.32
C THR A 214 0.36 17.32 -10.39
N ILE A 215 0.60 17.82 -11.60
CA ILE A 215 -0.28 17.60 -12.75
C ILE A 215 0.03 16.25 -13.40
N ASP A 216 1.29 15.98 -13.70
CA ASP A 216 1.75 14.82 -14.48
C ASP A 216 2.52 13.77 -13.68
N GLY A 217 3.00 14.14 -12.48
CA GLY A 217 3.82 13.31 -11.61
C GLY A 217 5.32 13.52 -11.76
N ASP A 218 5.77 14.31 -12.73
CA ASP A 218 7.18 14.55 -12.99
C ASP A 218 7.72 15.71 -12.13
N VAL A 219 6.90 16.74 -11.94
CA VAL A 219 7.25 17.93 -11.14
C VAL A 219 6.28 18.07 -9.98
N LEU A 220 6.83 18.19 -8.78
CA LEU A 220 6.07 18.42 -7.56
C LEU A 220 5.97 19.92 -7.28
N ASP A 221 4.76 20.44 -7.19
CA ASP A 221 4.53 21.84 -6.89
C ASP A 221 4.94 22.18 -5.45
N PRO A 222 5.69 23.29 -5.24
CA PRO A 222 6.14 23.67 -3.90
C PRO A 222 4.99 24.25 -3.08
N LEU A 223 4.89 23.81 -1.81
CA LEU A 223 3.84 24.24 -0.89
C LEU A 223 3.72 25.76 -0.78
N GLY A 224 2.49 26.26 -0.83
CA GLY A 224 2.17 27.68 -0.69
C GLY A 224 2.63 28.57 -1.87
N GLN A 225 3.11 28.00 -2.97
CA GLN A 225 3.59 28.72 -4.14
C GLN A 225 2.86 28.36 -5.44
N PHE A 226 1.78 27.58 -5.35
CA PHE A 226 0.98 27.15 -6.51
C PHE A 226 -0.50 27.23 -6.17
N ASN A 227 -1.34 27.21 -7.21
CA ASN A 227 -2.78 27.12 -7.05
C ASN A 227 -3.18 25.65 -6.90
N GLU A 228 -3.44 25.21 -5.64
CA GLU A 228 -3.74 23.82 -5.35
C GLU A 228 -4.99 23.31 -6.11
N LEU A 229 -6.00 24.16 -6.26
CA LEU A 229 -7.24 23.79 -6.96
C LEU A 229 -7.00 23.65 -8.47
N GLU A 230 -6.23 24.55 -9.09
CA GLU A 230 -5.87 24.44 -10.51
C GLU A 230 -5.03 23.18 -10.77
N THR A 231 -4.03 22.90 -9.93
CA THR A 231 -3.22 21.68 -10.04
C THR A 231 -4.08 20.42 -9.88
N LEU A 232 -5.04 20.42 -8.97
CA LEU A 232 -5.98 19.30 -8.79
C LEU A 232 -6.88 19.13 -10.03
N VAL A 233 -7.41 20.23 -10.59
CA VAL A 233 -8.26 20.20 -11.79
C VAL A 233 -7.47 19.70 -12.99
N ARG A 234 -6.31 20.27 -13.28
CA ARG A 234 -5.47 19.90 -14.42
C ARG A 234 -4.79 18.53 -14.25
N GLY A 235 -4.62 18.10 -13.02
CA GLY A 235 -4.10 16.78 -12.65
C GLY A 235 -5.19 15.72 -12.66
N VAL A 236 -5.69 15.33 -11.48
CA VAL A 236 -6.59 14.17 -11.33
C VAL A 236 -7.96 14.33 -11.99
N LEU A 237 -8.49 15.55 -12.12
CA LEU A 237 -9.79 15.76 -12.75
C LEU A 237 -9.73 15.87 -14.28
N ALA A 238 -8.56 15.96 -14.88
CA ALA A 238 -8.43 15.87 -16.34
C ALA A 238 -8.95 14.51 -16.85
N PRO A 239 -9.78 14.45 -17.90
CA PRO A 239 -10.48 13.26 -18.35
C PRO A 239 -9.67 11.96 -18.39
N PRO A 240 -8.47 11.89 -19.00
CA PRO A 240 -7.68 10.66 -19.02
C PRO A 240 -7.20 10.22 -17.62
N MET A 241 -6.87 11.21 -16.77
CA MET A 241 -6.41 10.95 -15.39
C MET A 241 -7.57 10.50 -14.52
N LEU A 242 -8.73 11.14 -14.64
CA LEU A 242 -9.93 10.79 -13.87
C LEU A 242 -10.39 9.37 -14.19
N LEU A 243 -10.41 8.96 -15.46
CA LEU A 243 -10.75 7.58 -15.83
C LEU A 243 -9.80 6.56 -15.21
N ASP A 244 -8.49 6.79 -15.31
CA ASP A 244 -7.48 5.90 -14.72
C ASP A 244 -7.65 5.85 -13.18
N TYR A 245 -7.91 7.01 -12.56
CA TYR A 245 -8.11 7.13 -11.12
C TYR A 245 -9.35 6.38 -10.63
N LEU A 246 -10.50 6.61 -11.24
CA LEU A 246 -11.74 5.94 -10.85
C LEU A 246 -11.67 4.44 -11.01
N ARG A 247 -10.98 3.97 -12.05
CA ARG A 247 -10.90 2.55 -12.38
C ARG A 247 -9.97 1.76 -11.45
N PHE A 248 -8.86 2.36 -10.97
CA PHE A 248 -7.79 1.63 -10.32
C PHE A 248 -7.38 2.14 -8.93
N PHE A 249 -7.92 3.30 -8.48
CA PHE A 249 -7.45 3.94 -7.25
C PHE A 249 -8.57 4.24 -6.24
N VAL A 250 -9.73 3.63 -6.46
CA VAL A 250 -10.87 3.63 -5.54
C VAL A 250 -11.06 2.22 -4.99
N LEU A 251 -11.06 2.09 -3.66
CA LEU A 251 -11.17 0.81 -2.96
C LEU A 251 -12.34 0.85 -1.97
N PHE A 252 -13.03 -0.27 -1.83
CA PHE A 252 -13.99 -0.50 -0.77
C PHE A 252 -13.49 -1.62 0.13
N GLU A 253 -13.34 -1.33 1.41
CA GLU A 253 -12.93 -2.29 2.44
C GLU A 253 -14.09 -2.49 3.41
N ASP A 254 -14.32 -3.74 3.80
CA ASP A 254 -15.37 -4.14 4.74
C ASP A 254 -14.75 -4.99 5.86
N ASP A 255 -14.15 -4.27 6.83
CA ASP A 255 -13.54 -4.86 8.02
C ASP A 255 -14.22 -4.26 9.26
N GLY A 256 -15.31 -4.90 9.70
CA GLY A 256 -16.15 -4.38 10.78
C GLY A 256 -16.97 -3.13 10.43
N GLY A 257 -16.92 -2.68 9.17
CA GLY A 257 -17.69 -1.58 8.61
C GLY A 257 -17.19 -1.18 7.23
N LEU A 258 -18.12 -0.92 6.32
CA LEU A 258 -17.78 -0.55 4.95
C LEU A 258 -17.14 0.84 4.90
N VAL A 259 -15.97 0.95 4.27
CA VAL A 259 -15.22 2.20 4.07
C VAL A 259 -14.80 2.32 2.60
N LYS A 260 -14.98 3.51 2.02
CA LYS A 260 -14.45 3.86 0.70
C LYS A 260 -13.11 4.57 0.88
N LYS A 261 -12.04 4.03 0.33
CA LYS A 261 -10.70 4.61 0.33
C LYS A 261 -10.30 5.04 -1.07
N ILE A 262 -9.47 6.05 -1.15
CA ILE A 262 -8.88 6.54 -2.40
C ILE A 262 -7.38 6.72 -2.23
N ALA A 263 -6.63 6.63 -3.31
CA ALA A 263 -5.17 6.79 -3.30
C ALA A 263 -4.75 8.27 -3.33
N GLY A 264 -3.65 8.61 -2.67
CA GLY A 264 -3.01 9.92 -2.78
C GLY A 264 -2.28 10.10 -4.13
N TYR A 265 -1.95 11.35 -4.48
CA TYR A 265 -1.24 11.67 -5.72
C TYR A 265 0.07 10.87 -5.89
N HIS A 266 0.85 10.74 -4.81
CA HIS A 266 2.10 9.98 -4.81
C HIS A 266 1.89 8.50 -5.13
N GLN A 267 0.80 7.90 -4.64
CA GLN A 267 0.43 6.51 -4.95
C GLN A 267 -0.02 6.37 -6.40
N PHE A 268 -0.84 7.31 -6.88
CA PHE A 268 -1.34 7.35 -8.25
C PHE A 268 -0.20 7.40 -9.27
N HIS A 269 0.70 8.37 -9.13
CA HIS A 269 1.81 8.55 -10.06
C HIS A 269 2.86 7.43 -9.95
N ALA A 270 3.12 6.92 -8.73
CA ALA A 270 3.99 5.75 -8.53
C ALA A 270 3.48 4.52 -9.28
N VAL A 271 2.19 4.21 -9.17
CA VAL A 271 1.60 3.06 -9.87
C VAL A 271 1.66 3.26 -11.39
N ARG A 272 1.36 4.45 -11.88
CA ARG A 272 1.44 4.76 -13.31
C ARG A 272 2.87 4.66 -13.87
N ALA A 273 3.85 5.06 -13.10
CA ALA A 273 5.26 4.88 -13.47
C ALA A 273 5.66 3.40 -13.43
N ALA A 274 5.26 2.68 -12.37
CA ALA A 274 5.58 1.28 -12.18
C ALA A 274 4.98 0.38 -13.27
N ILE A 275 3.72 0.61 -13.69
CA ILE A 275 3.11 -0.21 -14.75
C ILE A 275 3.83 -0.04 -16.09
N ARG A 276 4.21 1.19 -16.47
CA ARG A 276 4.98 1.42 -17.71
C ARG A 276 6.30 0.65 -17.70
N GLN A 277 7.02 0.69 -16.57
CA GLN A 277 8.30 0.01 -16.42
C GLN A 277 8.14 -1.52 -16.43
N VAL A 278 7.13 -2.05 -15.72
CA VAL A 278 6.88 -3.50 -15.63
C VAL A 278 6.46 -4.08 -16.98
N VAL A 279 5.56 -3.42 -17.70
CA VAL A 279 5.17 -3.86 -19.06
C VAL A 279 6.37 -3.89 -20.00
N ALA A 280 7.24 -2.87 -19.93
CA ALA A 280 8.46 -2.86 -20.73
C ALA A 280 9.47 -3.96 -20.33
N ALA A 281 9.63 -4.21 -19.01
CA ALA A 281 10.56 -5.21 -18.48
C ALA A 281 10.11 -6.67 -18.67
N SER A 282 8.80 -6.91 -18.80
CA SER A 282 8.21 -8.26 -18.97
C SER A 282 8.22 -8.77 -20.40
N ARG A 283 8.53 -7.91 -21.39
CA ARG A 283 8.56 -8.33 -22.80
C ARG A 283 9.73 -9.28 -23.08
N PRO A 284 9.49 -10.40 -23.80
CA PRO A 284 10.56 -11.35 -24.14
C PRO A 284 11.67 -10.77 -25.01
N ASP A 285 11.33 -9.79 -25.85
CA ASP A 285 12.21 -9.05 -26.77
C ASP A 285 12.77 -7.76 -26.19
N GLY A 286 12.52 -7.49 -24.90
CA GLY A 286 13.02 -6.31 -24.19
C GLY A 286 14.54 -6.26 -24.11
N ALA A 287 15.10 -5.05 -23.88
CA ALA A 287 16.53 -4.85 -23.74
C ALA A 287 17.10 -5.73 -22.60
N PRO A 288 18.21 -6.46 -22.80
CA PRO A 288 18.76 -7.39 -21.81
C PRO A 288 19.04 -6.79 -20.43
N LEU A 289 19.38 -5.49 -20.38
CA LEU A 289 19.70 -4.76 -19.13
C LEU A 289 18.47 -4.47 -18.26
N THR A 290 17.28 -4.35 -18.85
CA THR A 290 16.03 -4.01 -18.15
C THR A 290 15.12 -5.22 -18.00
N ARG A 291 15.37 -6.32 -18.69
CA ARG A 291 14.54 -7.52 -18.65
C ARG A 291 14.42 -8.07 -17.23
N GLY A 292 13.18 -8.25 -16.78
CA GLY A 292 12.88 -8.73 -15.44
C GLY A 292 13.15 -7.73 -14.32
N LYS A 293 13.51 -6.46 -14.62
CA LYS A 293 13.75 -5.40 -13.64
C LYS A 293 12.65 -4.37 -13.71
N GLY A 294 11.65 -4.52 -12.87
CA GLY A 294 10.47 -3.66 -12.81
C GLY A 294 10.67 -2.36 -12.04
N GLY A 295 11.80 -2.20 -11.32
CA GLY A 295 12.17 -0.98 -10.59
C GLY A 295 11.84 -1.01 -9.11
N VAL A 296 12.15 0.11 -8.45
CA VAL A 296 11.97 0.33 -7.00
C VAL A 296 11.04 1.50 -6.74
N VAL A 297 9.98 1.28 -5.99
CA VAL A 297 9.10 2.31 -5.42
C VAL A 297 9.52 2.54 -3.97
N TRP A 298 10.11 3.71 -3.71
CA TRP A 298 10.48 4.10 -2.37
C TRP A 298 9.43 5.05 -1.80
N HIS A 299 8.58 4.53 -0.92
CA HIS A 299 7.60 5.29 -0.17
C HIS A 299 7.84 5.10 1.32
N THR A 300 8.00 6.19 2.06
CA THR A 300 8.28 6.14 3.51
C THR A 300 7.23 5.35 4.28
N GLN A 301 7.55 4.88 5.47
CA GLN A 301 6.59 4.21 6.35
C GLN A 301 5.41 5.12 6.67
N GLY A 302 4.19 4.55 6.72
CA GLY A 302 2.96 5.31 6.96
C GLY A 302 2.35 5.97 5.71
N SER A 303 3.02 5.96 4.54
CA SER A 303 2.52 6.54 3.28
C SER A 303 1.43 5.71 2.57
N GLY A 304 1.01 4.57 3.13
CA GLY A 304 -0.01 3.71 2.53
C GLY A 304 0.52 2.76 1.46
N LYS A 305 1.75 2.24 1.56
CA LYS A 305 2.36 1.28 0.62
C LYS A 305 1.44 0.10 0.26
N SER A 306 0.71 -0.45 1.24
CA SER A 306 -0.22 -1.57 1.00
C SER A 306 -1.30 -1.21 -0.04
N ILE A 307 -1.86 0.00 0.03
CA ILE A 307 -2.81 0.52 -0.96
C ILE A 307 -2.11 0.67 -2.32
N THR A 308 -0.89 1.23 -2.34
CA THR A 308 -0.11 1.38 -3.58
C THR A 308 0.12 0.04 -4.25
N MET A 309 0.54 -1.00 -3.51
CA MET A 309 0.75 -2.35 -4.02
C MET A 309 -0.54 -2.99 -4.53
N THR A 310 -1.67 -2.77 -3.84
CA THR A 310 -2.99 -3.29 -4.26
C THR A 310 -3.45 -2.64 -5.56
N CYS A 311 -3.36 -1.31 -5.68
CA CYS A 311 -3.69 -0.58 -6.91
C CYS A 311 -2.75 -1.00 -8.06
N PHE A 312 -1.46 -1.16 -7.78
CA PHE A 312 -0.49 -1.65 -8.76
C PHE A 312 -0.83 -3.07 -9.25
N ALA A 313 -1.13 -4.00 -8.35
CA ALA A 313 -1.54 -5.36 -8.71
C ALA A 313 -2.79 -5.34 -9.60
N ALA A 314 -3.82 -4.57 -9.23
CA ALA A 314 -5.04 -4.43 -10.02
C ALA A 314 -4.77 -3.87 -11.42
N ARG A 315 -3.88 -2.88 -11.53
CA ARG A 315 -3.51 -2.28 -12.81
C ARG A 315 -2.74 -3.24 -13.69
N VAL A 316 -1.79 -3.99 -13.12
CA VAL A 316 -1.02 -5.04 -13.83
C VAL A 316 -1.94 -6.14 -14.34
N MET A 317 -2.85 -6.65 -13.48
CA MET A 317 -3.76 -7.74 -13.85
C MET A 317 -4.75 -7.38 -14.96
N GLN A 318 -5.10 -6.11 -15.09
CA GLN A 318 -6.02 -5.60 -16.10
C GLN A 318 -5.33 -5.00 -17.33
N ASP A 319 -3.99 -5.01 -17.36
CA ASP A 319 -3.24 -4.53 -18.52
C ASP A 319 -3.22 -5.59 -19.62
N VAL A 320 -3.71 -5.22 -20.81
CA VAL A 320 -3.81 -6.13 -21.96
C VAL A 320 -2.44 -6.67 -22.38
N ALA A 321 -1.39 -5.86 -22.26
CA ALA A 321 -0.03 -6.27 -22.64
C ALA A 321 0.56 -7.33 -21.71
N MET A 322 -0.02 -7.52 -20.52
CA MET A 322 0.40 -8.54 -19.55
C MET A 322 -0.27 -9.90 -19.73
N GLU A 323 -1.28 -10.02 -20.61
CA GLU A 323 -1.90 -11.29 -21.00
C GLU A 323 -2.34 -12.18 -19.82
N ASN A 324 -3.14 -11.62 -18.89
CA ASN A 324 -3.58 -12.27 -17.66
C ASN A 324 -2.42 -12.75 -16.76
N PRO A 325 -1.64 -11.84 -16.20
CA PRO A 325 -0.41 -12.14 -15.45
C PRO A 325 -0.71 -12.84 -14.12
N THR A 326 0.28 -13.57 -13.61
CA THR A 326 0.31 -14.03 -12.22
C THR A 326 1.08 -13.02 -11.35
N ILE A 327 0.48 -12.57 -10.27
CA ILE A 327 1.15 -11.73 -9.28
C ILE A 327 1.66 -12.61 -8.13
N VAL A 328 2.93 -12.48 -7.79
CA VAL A 328 3.53 -13.14 -6.62
C VAL A 328 3.95 -12.05 -5.64
N VAL A 329 3.31 -12.02 -4.47
CA VAL A 329 3.64 -11.05 -3.41
C VAL A 329 4.56 -11.71 -2.41
N ILE A 330 5.76 -11.16 -2.25
CA ILE A 330 6.77 -11.66 -1.33
C ILE A 330 6.83 -10.77 -0.10
N THR A 331 6.68 -11.38 1.07
CA THR A 331 6.80 -10.72 2.38
C THR A 331 7.95 -11.34 3.19
N ASP A 332 8.51 -10.57 4.14
CA ASP A 332 9.64 -11.02 4.95
C ASP A 332 9.24 -11.93 6.11
N ARG A 333 8.12 -11.64 6.77
CA ARG A 333 7.68 -12.35 7.98
C ARG A 333 6.20 -12.72 7.93
N ASN A 334 5.87 -13.84 8.58
CA ASN A 334 4.49 -14.34 8.67
C ASN A 334 3.49 -13.33 9.27
N ASP A 335 3.92 -12.51 10.24
CA ASP A 335 3.03 -11.53 10.91
C ASP A 335 2.68 -10.34 10.00
N LEU A 336 3.63 -9.87 9.18
CA LEU A 336 3.39 -8.81 8.18
C LEU A 336 2.64 -9.35 6.95
N ASP A 337 2.85 -10.63 6.62
CA ASP A 337 2.13 -11.36 5.58
C ASP A 337 0.61 -11.30 5.81
N GLY A 338 0.15 -11.50 7.06
CA GLY A 338 -1.26 -11.42 7.42
C GLY A 338 -1.88 -10.03 7.20
N GLN A 339 -1.17 -8.95 7.52
CA GLN A 339 -1.68 -7.58 7.37
C GLN A 339 -1.81 -7.19 5.88
N LEU A 340 -0.75 -7.40 5.08
CA LEU A 340 -0.78 -7.07 3.66
C LEU A 340 -1.77 -7.96 2.90
N PHE A 341 -1.79 -9.26 3.21
CA PHE A 341 -2.76 -10.21 2.67
C PHE A 341 -4.21 -9.80 2.98
N GLY A 342 -4.45 -9.29 4.21
CA GLY A 342 -5.75 -8.76 4.62
C GLY A 342 -6.21 -7.59 3.73
N VAL A 343 -5.33 -6.61 3.47
CA VAL A 343 -5.66 -5.47 2.59
C VAL A 343 -6.01 -5.94 1.17
N PHE A 344 -5.23 -6.87 0.60
CA PHE A 344 -5.54 -7.43 -0.72
C PHE A 344 -6.85 -8.23 -0.71
N SER A 345 -7.11 -8.99 0.34
CA SER A 345 -8.34 -9.79 0.47
C SER A 345 -9.59 -8.92 0.58
N LEU A 346 -9.49 -7.76 1.22
CA LEU A 346 -10.60 -6.79 1.32
C LEU A 346 -10.84 -6.03 0.01
N ALA A 347 -9.85 -5.92 -0.86
CA ALA A 347 -9.91 -5.18 -2.12
C ALA A 347 -10.38 -6.04 -3.33
N GLN A 348 -11.20 -7.06 -3.12
CA GLN A 348 -11.64 -7.98 -4.18
C GLN A 348 -12.37 -7.28 -5.33
N ASP A 349 -13.13 -6.22 -5.05
CA ASP A 349 -13.85 -5.45 -6.08
C ASP A 349 -12.88 -4.82 -7.08
N LEU A 350 -11.73 -4.35 -6.60
CA LEU A 350 -10.68 -3.76 -7.43
C LEU A 350 -9.83 -4.83 -8.15
N LEU A 351 -9.40 -5.85 -7.41
CA LEU A 351 -8.52 -6.90 -7.92
C LEU A 351 -9.23 -7.86 -8.86
N ARG A 352 -10.55 -8.04 -8.70
CA ARG A 352 -11.39 -9.04 -9.43
C ARG A 352 -10.89 -10.47 -9.29
N GLU A 353 -10.02 -10.72 -8.33
CA GLU A 353 -9.38 -11.99 -8.03
C GLU A 353 -9.23 -12.12 -6.51
N GLN A 354 -9.39 -13.32 -5.99
CA GLN A 354 -9.15 -13.58 -4.59
C GLN A 354 -7.69 -13.99 -4.38
N PRO A 355 -6.91 -13.25 -3.58
CA PRO A 355 -5.54 -13.62 -3.29
C PRO A 355 -5.50 -14.94 -2.49
N VAL A 356 -4.48 -15.73 -2.75
CA VAL A 356 -4.23 -16.98 -2.03
C VAL A 356 -2.86 -16.94 -1.36
N GLN A 357 -2.78 -17.48 -0.15
CA GLN A 357 -1.52 -17.56 0.60
C GLN A 357 -0.95 -18.97 0.51
N ALA A 358 0.31 -19.10 0.14
CA ALA A 358 0.98 -20.40 0.16
C ALA A 358 1.35 -20.77 1.59
N ALA A 359 0.78 -21.86 2.10
CA ALA A 359 1.02 -22.31 3.46
C ALA A 359 2.42 -22.90 3.66
N THR A 360 2.85 -23.72 2.70
CA THR A 360 4.13 -24.44 2.74
C THR A 360 4.91 -24.27 1.44
N ARG A 361 6.18 -24.71 1.42
CA ARG A 361 7.01 -24.76 0.21
C ARG A 361 6.37 -25.64 -0.87
N GLN A 362 5.80 -26.77 -0.50
CA GLN A 362 5.13 -27.68 -1.45
C GLN A 362 3.85 -27.05 -2.01
N ASP A 363 3.07 -26.36 -1.17
CA ASP A 363 1.87 -25.63 -1.61
C ASP A 363 2.26 -24.50 -2.59
N LEU A 364 3.35 -23.76 -2.31
CA LEU A 364 3.87 -22.75 -3.23
C LEU A 364 4.22 -23.36 -4.60
N ARG A 365 4.95 -24.48 -4.61
CA ARG A 365 5.31 -25.20 -5.84
C ARG A 365 4.09 -25.65 -6.62
N ALA A 366 3.09 -26.20 -5.94
CA ALA A 366 1.83 -26.63 -6.58
C ALA A 366 1.05 -25.44 -7.16
N ARG A 367 1.00 -24.30 -6.45
CA ARG A 367 0.26 -23.10 -6.88
C ARG A 367 0.89 -22.39 -8.08
N LEU A 368 2.22 -22.36 -8.16
CA LEU A 368 2.94 -21.67 -9.24
C LEU A 368 3.25 -22.61 -10.42
N GLY A 369 3.72 -23.83 -10.14
CA GLY A 369 4.16 -24.78 -11.19
C GLY A 369 3.04 -25.27 -12.09
N ASN A 370 1.81 -25.37 -11.60
CA ASN A 370 0.65 -25.85 -12.37
C ASN A 370 -0.29 -24.71 -12.83
N ARG A 371 0.07 -23.46 -12.59
CA ARG A 371 -0.80 -22.32 -12.93
C ARG A 371 -0.58 -21.86 -14.37
N PRO A 372 -1.57 -21.95 -15.25
CA PRO A 372 -1.41 -21.54 -16.65
C PRO A 372 -1.43 -20.02 -16.83
N SER A 373 -2.20 -19.29 -16.01
CA SER A 373 -2.31 -17.81 -16.06
C SER A 373 -3.05 -17.26 -14.84
N GLY A 374 -3.02 -15.94 -14.66
CA GLY A 374 -3.80 -15.20 -13.65
C GLY A 374 -3.40 -15.49 -12.21
N GLY A 375 -4.15 -14.89 -11.28
CA GLY A 375 -4.08 -15.13 -9.84
C GLY A 375 -3.04 -14.31 -9.07
N ILE A 376 -3.29 -14.19 -7.77
CA ILE A 376 -2.42 -13.50 -6.81
C ILE A 376 -1.99 -14.50 -5.74
N VAL A 377 -0.69 -14.75 -5.62
CA VAL A 377 -0.11 -15.72 -4.68
C VAL A 377 0.80 -15.00 -3.70
N PHE A 378 0.49 -15.09 -2.41
CA PHE A 378 1.32 -14.60 -1.32
C PHE A 378 2.26 -15.69 -0.81
N ALA A 379 3.51 -15.33 -0.59
CA ALA A 379 4.51 -16.22 0.00
C ALA A 379 5.55 -15.45 0.78
N THR A 380 6.06 -16.04 1.86
CA THR A 380 7.27 -15.53 2.50
C THR A 380 8.49 -15.98 1.69
N ILE A 381 9.56 -15.16 1.70
CA ILE A 381 10.77 -15.44 0.91
C ILE A 381 11.42 -16.78 1.30
N GLN A 382 11.29 -17.21 2.56
CA GLN A 382 11.84 -18.46 3.07
C GLN A 382 11.24 -19.71 2.38
N LYS A 383 10.05 -19.58 1.76
CA LYS A 383 9.42 -20.69 1.03
C LYS A 383 10.09 -20.99 -0.32
N PHE A 384 10.98 -20.09 -0.79
CA PHE A 384 11.82 -20.30 -1.97
C PHE A 384 13.19 -20.95 -1.65
N MET A 385 13.40 -21.42 -0.42
CA MET A 385 14.59 -22.18 -0.07
C MET A 385 14.52 -23.61 -0.63
N PRO A 386 15.65 -24.16 -1.11
CA PRO A 386 15.75 -25.58 -1.43
C PRO A 386 15.41 -26.48 -0.24
N GLY A 387 15.01 -27.72 -0.49
CA GLY A 387 14.89 -28.75 0.54
C GLY A 387 16.25 -29.19 1.08
N GLU A 388 16.25 -30.01 2.14
CA GLU A 388 17.51 -30.53 2.72
C GLU A 388 18.31 -31.38 1.72
N ASP A 389 17.61 -32.04 0.77
CA ASP A 389 18.17 -32.92 -0.25
C ASP A 389 18.31 -32.24 -1.63
N GLU A 390 18.07 -30.92 -1.72
CA GLU A 390 18.10 -30.17 -2.98
C GLU A 390 19.29 -29.18 -2.99
N ASP A 391 20.08 -29.21 -4.06
CA ASP A 391 21.19 -28.27 -4.25
C ASP A 391 20.74 -26.87 -4.72
N SER A 392 19.59 -26.80 -5.40
CA SER A 392 18.98 -25.56 -5.90
C SER A 392 17.46 -25.65 -5.88
N PHE A 393 16.81 -24.49 -5.82
CA PHE A 393 15.34 -24.45 -5.92
C PHE A 393 14.93 -24.72 -7.39
N PRO A 394 13.91 -25.58 -7.64
CA PRO A 394 13.50 -25.90 -9.00
C PRO A 394 12.82 -24.73 -9.69
N VAL A 395 12.93 -24.64 -11.01
CA VAL A 395 12.15 -23.72 -11.84
C VAL A 395 10.67 -24.06 -11.69
N LEU A 396 9.86 -23.09 -11.24
CA LEU A 396 8.43 -23.26 -11.08
C LEU A 396 7.66 -22.85 -12.35
N SER A 397 8.14 -21.80 -13.01
CA SER A 397 7.53 -21.34 -14.26
C SER A 397 8.54 -20.53 -15.07
N ASP A 398 8.54 -20.71 -16.38
CA ASP A 398 9.33 -19.97 -17.36
C ASP A 398 8.53 -18.82 -18.03
N ARG A 399 7.30 -18.58 -17.58
CA ARG A 399 6.43 -17.53 -18.11
C ARG A 399 7.03 -16.14 -17.84
N HIS A 400 6.95 -15.27 -18.86
CA HIS A 400 7.41 -13.88 -18.77
C HIS A 400 6.37 -12.92 -18.14
N ASN A 401 5.09 -13.31 -18.10
CA ASN A 401 4.00 -12.52 -17.53
C ASN A 401 3.73 -12.87 -16.05
N ILE A 402 4.80 -13.10 -15.29
CA ILE A 402 4.76 -13.20 -13.83
C ILE A 402 5.38 -11.93 -13.27
N VAL A 403 4.68 -11.25 -12.35
CA VAL A 403 5.19 -10.07 -11.66
C VAL A 403 5.36 -10.38 -10.19
N VAL A 404 6.57 -10.23 -9.70
CA VAL A 404 6.94 -10.41 -8.30
C VAL A 404 6.97 -9.05 -7.62
N ILE A 405 6.09 -8.84 -6.64
CA ILE A 405 6.04 -7.67 -5.78
C ILE A 405 6.78 -8.04 -4.49
N ALA A 406 7.90 -7.38 -4.21
CA ALA A 406 8.66 -7.58 -2.99
C ALA A 406 8.40 -6.43 -2.00
N ASP A 407 7.81 -6.74 -0.84
CA ASP A 407 7.64 -5.78 0.24
C ASP A 407 8.89 -5.74 1.11
N GLU A 408 9.26 -4.53 1.61
CA GLU A 408 10.43 -4.26 2.44
C GLU A 408 11.75 -4.84 1.86
N ALA A 409 11.94 -4.65 0.55
CA ALA A 409 13.03 -5.23 -0.23
C ALA A 409 14.46 -4.82 0.22
N HIS A 410 14.58 -3.85 1.14
CA HIS A 410 15.85 -3.37 1.71
C HIS A 410 16.46 -4.32 2.75
N ARG A 411 15.75 -5.36 3.18
CA ARG A 411 16.27 -6.27 4.20
C ARG A 411 17.34 -7.19 3.62
N THR A 412 18.42 -7.44 4.38
CA THR A 412 19.63 -8.21 4.03
C THR A 412 19.39 -9.61 3.44
N GLN A 413 18.15 -10.07 3.44
CA GLN A 413 17.74 -11.37 2.93
C GLN A 413 17.68 -11.43 1.40
N TYR A 414 17.71 -10.27 0.71
CA TYR A 414 17.64 -10.19 -0.76
C TYR A 414 19.01 -10.14 -1.46
N GLY A 415 20.14 -10.20 -0.69
CA GLY A 415 21.49 -10.12 -1.26
C GLY A 415 21.84 -11.27 -2.19
N PHE A 416 22.58 -10.95 -3.30
CA PHE A 416 23.14 -11.94 -4.24
C PHE A 416 24.50 -12.49 -3.81
N GLU A 417 25.09 -12.00 -2.73
CA GLU A 417 26.42 -12.45 -2.31
C GLU A 417 26.38 -13.89 -1.81
N ALA A 418 27.07 -14.77 -2.53
CA ALA A 418 27.40 -16.12 -2.07
C ALA A 418 28.42 -16.02 -0.93
N LYS A 419 28.01 -16.28 0.31
CA LYS A 419 28.94 -16.41 1.44
C LYS A 419 29.45 -17.85 1.52
N LEU A 420 30.75 -18.05 1.41
CA LEU A 420 31.43 -19.33 1.64
C LEU A 420 31.27 -19.73 3.12
N LYS A 421 30.54 -20.79 3.39
CA LYS A 421 30.42 -21.37 4.73
C LYS A 421 31.20 -22.72 4.75
N THR A 422 32.23 -22.79 5.55
CA THR A 422 32.95 -24.05 5.79
C THR A 422 32.07 -24.95 6.64
N VAL A 423 31.59 -26.07 6.12
CA VAL A 423 30.83 -27.07 6.89
C VAL A 423 31.86 -28.09 7.42
N ARG A 424 32.12 -28.09 8.73
CA ARG A 424 32.86 -29.18 9.38
C ARG A 424 32.01 -30.46 9.34
N PRO A 425 32.54 -31.61 8.93
CA PRO A 425 31.81 -32.88 9.00
C PRO A 425 31.54 -33.23 10.46
N ALA A 426 30.31 -33.68 10.75
CA ALA A 426 29.95 -34.17 12.07
C ALA A 426 30.89 -35.31 12.48
N ARG A 427 31.54 -35.18 13.64
CA ARG A 427 32.32 -36.25 14.25
C ARG A 427 31.42 -37.47 14.48
N ALA A 428 31.70 -38.56 13.79
CA ALA A 428 31.12 -39.86 14.10
C ALA A 428 31.52 -40.23 15.54
N GLY A 429 30.50 -40.63 16.31
CA GLY A 429 30.66 -40.95 17.72
C GLY A 429 31.74 -42.01 17.96
N SER A 430 32.60 -41.74 18.93
CA SER A 430 33.54 -42.69 19.47
C SER A 430 32.80 -43.79 20.21
N ALA A 431 32.84 -45.02 19.71
CA ALA A 431 32.60 -46.21 20.51
C ALA A 431 33.87 -46.60 21.22
N ASP A 432 33.72 -46.93 22.52
CA ASP A 432 34.78 -47.43 23.38
C ASP A 432 35.57 -48.61 22.80
N ALA A 433 36.89 -48.57 22.93
CA ALA A 433 37.68 -49.81 23.05
C ALA A 433 38.95 -49.53 23.86
N ALA A 434 39.11 -50.37 24.88
CA ALA A 434 40.16 -50.37 25.86
C ALA A 434 41.51 -50.91 25.32
N ASN A 435 42.57 -50.42 25.97
CA ASN A 435 43.89 -51.02 26.23
C ASN A 435 44.49 -52.07 25.27
N ASP A 436 45.65 -51.80 24.69
CA ASP A 436 46.78 -52.72 24.81
C ASP A 436 48.14 -52.01 24.57
N ASP A 437 49.13 -52.38 25.39
CA ASP A 437 50.53 -51.92 25.36
C ASP A 437 51.37 -52.66 24.32
N GLY A 438 52.28 -51.93 23.64
CA GLY A 438 53.37 -52.56 22.91
C GLY A 438 54.14 -51.61 21.95
N PRO A 439 55.48 -51.70 21.85
CA PRO A 439 56.36 -50.60 21.42
C PRO A 439 56.57 -50.49 19.92
N ALA A 440 57.05 -49.32 19.54
CA ALA A 440 57.28 -48.74 18.24
C ALA A 440 58.17 -49.56 17.26
N LEU A 441 57.81 -49.48 15.97
CA LEU A 441 58.80 -49.58 14.86
C LEU A 441 58.41 -48.59 13.76
N LYS A 442 59.31 -47.64 13.49
CA LYS A 442 59.25 -46.68 12.38
C LYS A 442 59.55 -47.38 11.06
N VAL A 443 58.66 -47.27 10.10
CA VAL A 443 58.95 -47.38 8.69
C VAL A 443 58.20 -46.29 7.94
N ALA A 444 58.99 -45.43 7.29
CA ALA A 444 58.52 -44.40 6.40
C ALA A 444 58.10 -44.99 5.04
N GLN A 445 56.88 -44.67 4.62
CA GLN A 445 56.49 -44.76 3.20
C GLN A 445 55.62 -43.54 2.82
N PRO A 446 55.60 -43.10 1.56
CA PRO A 446 55.10 -41.79 1.17
C PRO A 446 53.59 -41.72 1.21
N GLU A 447 53.15 -40.67 1.81
CA GLU A 447 51.73 -40.31 1.91
C GLU A 447 51.17 -40.05 0.53
N ALA A 448 50.19 -40.86 0.14
CA ALA A 448 49.23 -40.46 -0.87
C ALA A 448 48.35 -39.34 -0.28
N GLU A 449 48.47 -38.18 -0.84
CA GLU A 449 47.69 -36.99 -0.52
C GLU A 449 46.20 -37.31 -0.79
N TYR A 450 45.48 -37.73 0.24
CA TYR A 450 44.01 -37.72 0.23
C TYR A 450 43.58 -36.26 0.32
N VAL A 451 43.34 -35.67 -0.86
CA VAL A 451 42.58 -34.42 -0.94
C VAL A 451 41.17 -34.69 -0.42
N THR A 452 40.97 -34.43 0.85
CA THR A 452 39.63 -34.25 1.39
C THR A 452 39.04 -33.05 0.66
N ARG A 453 38.13 -33.30 -0.27
CA ARG A 453 37.24 -32.30 -0.81
C ARG A 453 36.41 -31.80 0.35
N ASP A 454 36.83 -30.71 0.98
CA ASP A 454 35.98 -29.92 1.82
C ASP A 454 34.78 -29.48 0.96
N ALA A 455 33.60 -29.95 1.30
CA ALA A 455 32.37 -29.58 0.62
C ALA A 455 32.08 -28.13 0.97
N TYR A 456 32.55 -27.22 0.15
CA TYR A 456 32.12 -25.81 0.21
C TYR A 456 30.67 -25.72 -0.23
N ARG A 457 29.76 -25.52 0.72
CA ARG A 457 28.39 -25.23 0.42
C ARG A 457 28.27 -23.72 0.19
N TYR A 458 28.05 -23.30 -1.04
CA TYR A 458 27.69 -21.91 -1.36
C TYR A 458 26.35 -21.61 -0.77
N GLN A 459 26.27 -20.67 0.16
CA GLN A 459 25.00 -20.15 0.63
C GLN A 459 24.57 -19.03 -0.33
N VAL A 460 23.77 -19.38 -1.31
CA VAL A 460 23.15 -18.46 -2.26
C VAL A 460 22.07 -17.68 -1.52
N GLY A 461 21.98 -16.37 -1.76
CA GLY A 461 20.95 -15.52 -1.13
C GLY A 461 19.54 -15.88 -1.59
N TYR A 462 18.53 -15.58 -0.78
CA TYR A 462 17.12 -15.87 -1.07
C TYR A 462 16.62 -15.28 -2.40
N ALA A 463 17.13 -14.11 -2.77
CA ALA A 463 16.76 -13.45 -4.03
C ALA A 463 17.22 -14.25 -5.26
N GLN A 464 18.35 -14.95 -5.17
CA GLN A 464 18.83 -15.79 -6.26
C GLN A 464 17.92 -17.02 -6.43
N HIS A 465 17.55 -17.69 -5.34
CA HIS A 465 16.63 -18.83 -5.40
C HIS A 465 15.27 -18.45 -5.96
N LEU A 466 14.77 -17.25 -5.63
CA LEU A 466 13.54 -16.73 -6.17
C LEU A 466 13.65 -16.45 -7.68
N ARG A 467 14.79 -15.92 -8.14
CA ARG A 467 15.05 -15.73 -9.57
C ARG A 467 15.24 -17.07 -10.31
N ASP A 468 15.90 -18.03 -9.71
CA ASP A 468 16.07 -19.36 -10.29
C ASP A 468 14.71 -20.07 -10.43
N ALA A 469 13.79 -19.86 -9.46
CA ALA A 469 12.43 -20.38 -9.48
C ALA A 469 11.55 -19.74 -10.59
N LEU A 470 11.78 -18.47 -10.89
CA LEU A 470 10.99 -17.65 -11.82
C LEU A 470 11.90 -16.82 -12.74
N PRO A 471 12.65 -17.46 -13.65
CA PRO A 471 13.77 -16.83 -14.38
C PRO A 471 13.34 -15.72 -15.34
N ASN A 472 12.11 -15.75 -15.83
CA ASN A 472 11.57 -14.75 -16.75
C ASN A 472 10.59 -13.75 -16.09
N ALA A 473 10.38 -13.86 -14.78
CA ALA A 473 9.48 -12.95 -14.05
C ALA A 473 10.06 -11.53 -13.96
N THR A 474 9.17 -10.56 -13.84
CA THR A 474 9.53 -9.15 -13.58
C THR A 474 9.42 -8.85 -12.09
N PHE A 475 10.46 -8.28 -11.51
CA PHE A 475 10.59 -8.01 -10.09
C PHE A 475 10.44 -6.52 -9.80
N VAL A 476 9.52 -6.16 -8.92
CA VAL A 476 9.28 -4.80 -8.45
C VAL A 476 9.42 -4.76 -6.95
N ALA A 477 10.18 -3.79 -6.44
CA ALA A 477 10.37 -3.58 -5.01
C ALA A 477 9.53 -2.43 -4.48
N PHE A 478 8.93 -2.62 -3.31
CA PHE A 478 8.34 -1.57 -2.50
C PHE A 478 9.09 -1.49 -1.17
N THR A 479 9.59 -0.31 -0.82
CA THR A 479 10.40 -0.14 0.40
C THR A 479 10.09 1.16 1.11
N GLY A 480 10.16 1.16 2.45
CA GLY A 480 10.01 2.35 3.28
C GLY A 480 11.32 3.05 3.60
N THR A 481 12.43 2.34 3.52
CA THR A 481 13.75 2.84 3.91
C THR A 481 14.80 2.37 2.91
N PRO A 482 15.41 3.25 2.11
CA PRO A 482 16.60 2.88 1.35
C PRO A 482 17.77 2.82 2.33
N VAL A 483 18.52 1.73 2.31
CA VAL A 483 19.78 1.63 3.05
C VAL A 483 20.92 1.91 2.09
N SER A 484 21.63 3.00 2.30
CA SER A 484 22.67 3.50 1.39
C SER A 484 23.81 2.52 1.12
N SER A 485 24.09 1.60 2.06
CA SER A 485 25.09 0.54 1.90
C SER A 485 24.59 -0.68 1.12
N GLU A 486 23.26 -0.93 1.13
CA GLU A 486 22.58 -2.05 0.46
C GLU A 486 21.82 -1.60 -0.81
N ASP A 487 21.81 -0.30 -1.10
CA ASP A 487 21.12 0.30 -2.26
C ASP A 487 21.64 -0.27 -3.59
N ARG A 488 22.94 -0.56 -3.65
CA ARG A 488 23.58 -1.16 -4.84
C ARG A 488 23.02 -2.55 -5.15
N ASP A 489 22.75 -3.34 -4.13
CA ASP A 489 22.23 -4.69 -4.27
C ASP A 489 20.74 -4.68 -4.64
N THR A 490 19.95 -3.79 -4.04
CA THR A 490 18.53 -3.60 -4.37
C THR A 490 18.37 -3.19 -5.84
N ARG A 491 19.17 -2.22 -6.32
CA ARG A 491 19.15 -1.79 -7.72
C ARG A 491 19.61 -2.88 -8.69
N ALA A 492 20.58 -3.70 -8.28
CA ALA A 492 21.06 -4.81 -9.10
C ALA A 492 19.95 -5.84 -9.35
N VAL A 493 19.10 -6.07 -8.35
CA VAL A 493 17.99 -7.02 -8.41
C VAL A 493 16.78 -6.45 -9.13
N PHE A 494 16.31 -5.27 -8.72
CA PHE A 494 15.01 -4.73 -9.11
C PHE A 494 15.11 -3.66 -10.20
N GLY A 495 16.26 -3.03 -10.38
CA GLY A 495 16.45 -1.88 -11.26
C GLY A 495 16.45 -0.55 -10.51
N ASP A 496 16.37 0.55 -11.25
CA ASP A 496 16.43 1.90 -10.69
C ASP A 496 15.16 2.30 -9.95
N TYR A 497 15.25 3.39 -9.16
CA TYR A 497 14.07 4.01 -8.55
C TYR A 497 13.12 4.54 -9.62
N ILE A 498 11.86 4.13 -9.55
CA ILE A 498 10.79 4.61 -10.43
C ILE A 498 9.98 5.74 -9.79
N HIS A 499 9.87 5.72 -8.48
CA HIS A 499 9.18 6.78 -7.74
C HIS A 499 9.72 6.88 -6.32
N ILE A 500 9.87 8.12 -5.84
CA ILE A 500 10.34 8.43 -4.50
C ILE A 500 9.30 9.31 -3.82
N TYR A 501 8.87 8.90 -2.63
CA TYR A 501 8.06 9.68 -1.70
C TYR A 501 8.69 9.54 -0.33
N ASP A 502 9.59 10.48 -0.02
CA ASP A 502 10.43 10.42 1.16
C ASP A 502 9.72 10.95 2.42
N MET A 503 10.44 10.93 3.53
CA MET A 503 9.92 11.38 4.82
C MET A 503 9.64 12.90 4.85
N GLN A 504 10.40 13.70 4.09
CA GLN A 504 10.20 15.13 4.01
C GLN A 504 8.89 15.44 3.28
N GLN A 505 8.67 14.85 2.12
CA GLN A 505 7.43 15.00 1.34
C GLN A 505 6.21 14.53 2.14
N ALA A 506 6.33 13.35 2.81
CA ALA A 506 5.25 12.81 3.61
C ALA A 506 4.88 13.70 4.81
N ARG A 507 5.86 14.37 5.40
CA ARG A 507 5.64 15.36 6.46
C ARG A 507 5.01 16.64 5.93
N GLU A 508 5.48 17.14 4.80
CA GLU A 508 4.95 18.33 4.13
C GLU A 508 3.47 18.13 3.75
N ASP A 509 3.12 16.96 3.27
CA ASP A 509 1.74 16.58 2.90
C ASP A 509 0.85 16.25 4.12
N GLY A 510 1.40 16.23 5.34
CA GLY A 510 0.67 15.83 6.53
C GLY A 510 0.35 14.33 6.60
N ALA A 511 0.92 13.50 5.73
CA ALA A 511 0.76 12.05 5.75
C ALA A 511 1.49 11.39 6.93
N THR A 512 2.54 12.03 7.42
CA THR A 512 3.27 11.66 8.64
C THR A 512 3.50 12.87 9.53
N VAL A 513 3.76 12.62 10.81
CA VAL A 513 4.07 13.68 11.77
C VAL A 513 5.57 13.89 11.91
N ALA A 514 5.98 15.09 12.36
CA ALA A 514 7.37 15.36 12.67
C ALA A 514 7.86 14.46 13.82
N ILE A 515 9.02 13.84 13.61
CA ILE A 515 9.69 13.04 14.64
C ILE A 515 10.73 13.94 15.31
N TYR A 516 10.57 14.12 16.62
CA TYR A 516 11.55 14.84 17.44
C TYR A 516 12.41 13.81 18.17
N PHE A 517 13.71 13.85 17.92
CA PHE A 517 14.67 12.96 18.55
C PHE A 517 15.24 13.60 19.83
N GLU A 518 15.14 12.89 20.95
CA GLU A 518 15.77 13.25 22.21
C GLU A 518 16.66 12.10 22.68
N SER A 519 17.96 12.35 22.81
CA SER A 519 18.92 11.37 23.33
C SER A 519 19.14 11.57 24.82
N ARG A 520 18.82 10.55 25.61
CA ARG A 520 19.06 10.52 27.04
C ARG A 520 20.04 9.40 27.39
N LEU A 521 21.16 9.73 28.01
CA LEU A 521 22.19 8.79 28.41
C LEU A 521 21.96 8.34 29.85
N ALA A 522 21.53 7.11 30.05
CA ALA A 522 21.59 6.45 31.36
C ALA A 522 23.04 5.99 31.60
N ARG A 523 23.79 6.73 32.45
CA ARG A 523 25.16 6.35 32.80
C ARG A 523 25.16 4.97 33.47
N LEU A 524 25.96 4.07 32.95
CA LEU A 524 26.25 2.78 33.56
C LEU A 524 27.15 3.06 34.80
N SER A 525 26.63 2.85 36.00
CA SER A 525 27.45 2.73 37.21
C SER A 525 27.47 1.25 37.57
N LEU A 526 28.46 0.54 37.08
CA LEU A 526 28.79 -0.78 37.60
C LEU A 526 29.28 -0.61 39.02
N LYS A 527 28.83 -1.47 39.95
CA LYS A 527 29.49 -1.58 41.24
C LYS A 527 30.92 -2.05 40.99
N GLN A 528 31.88 -1.45 41.67
CA GLN A 528 33.29 -1.78 41.54
C GLN A 528 33.60 -3.27 41.82
N GLU A 529 32.66 -3.98 42.44
CA GLU A 529 32.71 -5.41 42.76
C GLU A 529 32.37 -6.31 41.56
N ASP A 530 31.66 -5.83 40.57
CA ASP A 530 31.23 -6.60 39.36
C ASP A 530 32.20 -6.46 38.19
N LEU A 531 33.12 -5.49 38.22
CA LEU A 531 34.11 -5.24 37.17
C LEU A 531 35.10 -6.39 36.92
N PRO A 532 35.63 -7.07 37.97
CA PRO A 532 36.57 -8.18 37.75
C PRO A 532 35.95 -9.39 37.06
N GLN A 533 34.70 -9.72 37.39
CA GLN A 533 34.02 -10.87 36.77
C GLN A 533 33.69 -10.69 35.29
N ILE A 534 33.45 -9.44 34.86
CA ILE A 534 33.16 -9.14 33.46
C ILE A 534 34.47 -9.12 32.63
N ASP A 535 35.55 -8.61 33.22
CA ASP A 535 36.86 -8.62 32.55
C ASP A 535 37.40 -10.05 32.43
N ASP A 536 37.26 -10.88 33.47
CA ASP A 536 37.69 -12.29 33.46
C ASP A 536 36.85 -13.12 32.45
N GLU A 537 35.52 -12.93 32.35
CA GLU A 537 34.65 -13.60 31.38
C GLU A 537 34.94 -13.12 29.95
N VAL A 538 35.35 -11.85 29.73
CA VAL A 538 35.71 -11.31 28.43
C VAL A 538 37.12 -11.77 28.02
N ASP A 539 38.06 -11.91 28.95
CA ASP A 539 39.43 -12.38 28.71
C ASP A 539 39.45 -13.88 28.44
N GLU A 540 38.69 -14.72 29.20
CA GLU A 540 38.51 -16.15 28.88
C GLU A 540 37.91 -16.40 27.48
N LEU A 541 36.99 -15.54 27.04
CA LEU A 541 36.39 -15.60 25.70
C LEU A 541 37.30 -15.07 24.61
N ALA A 542 38.35 -14.32 24.96
CA ALA A 542 39.34 -13.77 24.01
C ALA A 542 40.50 -14.71 23.75
N GLU A 543 40.78 -15.69 24.64
CA GLU A 543 41.88 -16.66 24.50
C GLU A 543 41.57 -17.81 23.56
N ASP A 544 40.31 -18.12 23.22
CA ASP A 544 39.93 -19.12 22.22
C ASP A 544 39.96 -18.51 20.79
N GLU A 545 41.09 -18.62 20.14
CA GLU A 545 41.36 -18.08 18.77
C GLU A 545 40.51 -18.69 17.65
N GLU A 546 39.63 -19.66 17.90
CA GLU A 546 38.86 -20.39 16.88
C GLU A 546 37.33 -20.21 16.90
N GLU A 547 36.80 -19.34 17.72
CA GLU A 547 35.34 -19.08 17.68
C GLU A 547 34.94 -18.22 16.48
N SER A 548 33.86 -18.65 15.79
CA SER A 548 33.30 -17.92 14.65
C SER A 548 32.90 -16.50 15.07
N GLN A 549 33.01 -15.51 14.16
CA GLN A 549 32.56 -14.12 14.41
C GLN A 549 31.12 -14.04 14.97
N GLN A 550 30.28 -15.03 14.68
CA GLN A 550 28.94 -15.14 15.23
C GLN A 550 28.88 -15.51 16.71
N ALA A 551 29.81 -16.35 17.18
CA ALA A 551 29.88 -16.71 18.60
C ALA A 551 30.40 -15.53 19.43
N LYS A 552 31.43 -14.81 18.92
CA LYS A 552 31.92 -13.56 19.53
C LYS A 552 30.88 -12.44 19.56
N LEU A 553 30.05 -12.32 18.53
CA LEU A 553 28.91 -11.39 18.53
C LEU A 553 27.85 -11.80 19.55
N LYS A 554 27.51 -13.08 19.67
CA LYS A 554 26.53 -13.56 20.63
C LYS A 554 26.99 -13.38 22.08
N SER A 555 28.25 -13.63 22.39
CA SER A 555 28.80 -13.42 23.73
C SER A 555 28.85 -11.94 24.11
N ARG A 556 29.27 -11.06 23.19
CA ARG A 556 29.21 -9.59 23.38
C ARG A 556 27.78 -9.08 23.60
N TRP A 557 26.79 -9.63 22.88
CA TRP A 557 25.40 -9.31 23.08
C TRP A 557 24.88 -9.76 24.45
N ALA A 558 25.24 -10.96 24.90
CA ALA A 558 24.84 -11.48 26.21
C ALA A 558 25.46 -10.66 27.35
N ALA A 559 26.73 -10.28 27.22
CA ALA A 559 27.39 -9.42 28.20
C ALA A 559 26.75 -8.01 28.23
N LEU A 560 26.46 -7.42 27.06
CA LEU A 560 25.78 -6.14 26.97
C LEU A 560 24.36 -6.21 27.56
N GLU A 561 23.62 -7.29 27.31
CA GLU A 561 22.28 -7.50 27.84
C GLU A 561 22.26 -7.55 29.38
N LYS A 562 23.22 -8.27 30.01
CA LYS A 562 23.38 -8.28 31.46
C LYS A 562 23.62 -6.88 32.04
N VAL A 563 24.48 -6.09 31.41
CA VAL A 563 24.80 -4.72 31.83
C VAL A 563 23.60 -3.78 31.64
N VAL A 564 22.92 -3.87 30.51
CA VAL A 564 21.74 -3.06 30.17
C VAL A 564 20.56 -3.43 31.07
N GLY A 565 20.40 -4.72 31.40
CA GLY A 565 19.34 -5.28 32.25
C GLY A 565 19.59 -5.16 33.74
N ALA A 566 20.70 -4.58 34.20
CA ALA A 566 21.02 -4.45 35.63
C ALA A 566 19.94 -3.66 36.39
N GLU A 567 19.43 -4.23 37.49
CA GLU A 567 18.32 -3.70 38.27
C GLU A 567 18.45 -2.20 38.64
N PRO A 568 19.61 -1.69 39.12
CA PRO A 568 19.77 -0.27 39.44
C PRO A 568 19.66 0.65 38.20
N ARG A 569 19.98 0.13 37.02
CA ARG A 569 19.84 0.86 35.77
C ARG A 569 18.38 0.88 35.32
N ILE A 570 17.70 -0.27 35.35
CA ILE A 570 16.28 -0.40 35.02
C ILE A 570 15.45 0.54 35.90
N ALA A 571 15.68 0.56 37.20
CA ALA A 571 14.99 1.46 38.14
C ALA A 571 15.17 2.94 37.77
N ARG A 572 16.37 3.35 37.38
CA ARG A 572 16.63 4.74 36.93
C ARG A 572 15.97 5.07 35.61
N VAL A 573 16.02 4.15 34.65
CA VAL A 573 15.36 4.31 33.35
C VAL A 573 13.85 4.38 33.54
N ALA A 574 13.26 3.54 34.38
CA ALA A 574 11.83 3.56 34.72
C ALA A 574 11.42 4.91 35.32
N ALA A 575 12.19 5.43 36.27
CA ALA A 575 11.92 6.72 36.90
C ALA A 575 11.99 7.89 35.89
N ASP A 576 12.98 7.89 35.00
CA ASP A 576 13.12 8.91 33.95
C ASP A 576 11.98 8.81 32.94
N LEU A 577 11.61 7.63 32.49
CA LEU A 577 10.49 7.40 31.58
C LEU A 577 9.15 7.87 32.16
N VAL A 578 8.87 7.54 33.42
CA VAL A 578 7.63 7.96 34.10
C VAL A 578 7.60 9.49 34.22
N ALA A 579 8.67 10.10 34.69
CA ALA A 579 8.75 11.56 34.83
C ALA A 579 8.58 12.28 33.48
N HIS A 580 9.24 11.79 32.43
CA HIS A 580 9.13 12.34 31.10
C HIS A 580 7.72 12.19 30.51
N PHE A 581 7.11 11.02 30.67
CA PHE A 581 5.75 10.76 30.19
C PHE A 581 4.72 11.64 30.88
N GLU A 582 4.81 11.79 32.20
CA GLU A 582 3.94 12.66 32.99
C GLU A 582 4.09 14.13 32.62
N GLU A 583 5.33 14.61 32.43
CA GLU A 583 5.60 15.98 31.99
C GLU A 583 5.00 16.24 30.61
N ARG A 584 5.22 15.35 29.68
CA ARG A 584 4.69 15.45 28.32
C ARG A 584 3.16 15.39 28.28
N SER A 585 2.55 14.54 29.11
CA SER A 585 1.10 14.35 29.19
C SER A 585 0.36 15.57 29.75
N LYS A 586 1.04 16.47 30.45
CA LYS A 586 0.49 17.78 30.86
C LYS A 586 0.29 18.73 29.67
N ALA A 587 1.16 18.65 28.67
CA ALA A 587 1.12 19.52 27.49
C ALA A 587 0.26 18.91 26.38
N GLN A 588 0.27 17.59 26.22
CA GLN A 588 -0.41 16.91 25.13
C GLN A 588 -0.83 15.49 25.54
N SER A 589 -2.10 15.13 25.37
CA SER A 589 -2.54 13.75 25.54
C SER A 589 -1.91 12.84 24.49
N GLY A 590 -1.53 11.61 24.88
CA GLY A 590 -0.92 10.67 23.95
C GLY A 590 -0.57 9.35 24.63
N LYS A 591 -0.18 8.37 23.81
CA LYS A 591 0.34 7.07 24.25
C LYS A 591 1.86 7.05 24.12
N ALA A 592 2.51 6.24 24.95
CA ALA A 592 3.93 5.92 24.82
C ALA A 592 4.10 4.44 24.48
N MET A 593 5.09 4.13 23.64
CA MET A 593 5.53 2.77 23.39
C MET A 593 6.98 2.64 23.85
N VAL A 594 7.26 1.67 24.69
CA VAL A 594 8.60 1.36 25.18
C VAL A 594 9.11 0.11 24.49
N VAL A 595 10.28 0.21 23.87
CA VAL A 595 10.95 -0.92 23.22
C VAL A 595 12.24 -1.20 23.97
N ALA A 596 12.38 -2.41 24.49
CA ALA A 596 13.56 -2.86 25.20
C ALA A 596 14.44 -3.78 24.32
N MET A 597 15.69 -3.98 24.73
CA MET A 597 16.66 -4.81 24.03
C MET A 597 16.28 -6.30 24.04
N SER A 598 15.63 -6.76 25.11
CA SER A 598 15.11 -8.12 25.22
C SER A 598 13.77 -8.18 25.94
N ARG A 599 13.08 -9.32 25.84
CA ARG A 599 11.81 -9.56 26.53
C ARG A 599 11.98 -9.51 28.06
N GLU A 600 13.07 -10.04 28.58
CA GLU A 600 13.39 -10.05 30.00
C GLU A 600 13.56 -8.63 30.53
N ILE A 601 14.34 -7.79 29.84
CA ILE A 601 14.50 -6.36 30.18
C ILE A 601 13.15 -5.63 30.10
N CYS A 602 12.29 -5.99 29.14
CA CYS A 602 10.96 -5.38 29.01
C CYS A 602 10.09 -5.70 30.23
N VAL A 603 10.09 -6.94 30.72
CA VAL A 603 9.35 -7.35 31.92
C VAL A 603 9.88 -6.64 33.17
N HIS A 604 11.19 -6.63 33.38
CA HIS A 604 11.79 -5.91 34.50
C HIS A 604 11.49 -4.41 34.49
N LEU A 605 11.47 -3.80 33.30
CA LEU A 605 11.11 -2.40 33.15
C LEU A 605 9.64 -2.14 33.43
N TYR A 606 8.75 -3.05 32.99
CA TYR A 606 7.33 -3.03 33.33
C TYR A 606 7.12 -3.06 34.85
N ASP A 607 7.74 -4.02 35.54
CA ASP A 607 7.64 -4.19 37.00
C ASP A 607 8.16 -2.94 37.71
N ALA A 608 9.26 -2.37 37.25
CA ALA A 608 9.82 -1.14 37.80
C ALA A 608 8.91 0.09 37.62
N ILE A 609 8.22 0.21 36.47
CA ILE A 609 7.24 1.27 36.22
C ILE A 609 6.01 1.06 37.10
N VAL A 610 5.49 -0.17 37.22
CA VAL A 610 4.35 -0.48 38.09
C VAL A 610 4.68 -0.21 39.54
N ALA A 611 5.89 -0.50 40.02
CA ALA A 611 6.34 -0.16 41.36
C ALA A 611 6.31 1.36 41.64
N LEU A 612 6.56 2.21 40.60
CA LEU A 612 6.49 3.67 40.70
C LEU A 612 5.05 4.21 40.56
N ARG A 613 4.20 3.52 39.82
CA ARG A 613 2.81 3.90 39.55
C ARG A 613 1.90 2.67 39.59
N PRO A 614 1.56 2.16 40.78
CA PRO A 614 0.71 0.97 40.95
C PRO A 614 -0.69 1.15 40.34
N ASP A 615 -1.18 2.38 40.27
CA ASP A 615 -2.47 2.77 39.71
C ASP A 615 -2.53 2.65 38.18
N TRP A 616 -1.39 2.48 37.51
CA TRP A 616 -1.35 2.25 36.08
C TRP A 616 -1.58 0.78 35.70
N HIS A 617 -1.40 -0.14 36.61
CA HIS A 617 -1.60 -1.58 36.41
C HIS A 617 -3.03 -2.01 36.75
N ASP A 618 -3.56 -2.96 35.99
CA ASP A 618 -4.79 -3.70 36.28
C ASP A 618 -4.56 -5.17 35.89
N ASP A 619 -5.10 -6.08 36.67
CA ASP A 619 -5.01 -7.53 36.40
C ASP A 619 -5.83 -7.94 35.18
N ASP A 620 -6.82 -7.12 34.78
CA ASP A 620 -7.55 -7.27 33.53
C ASP A 620 -6.74 -6.65 32.39
N ALA A 621 -6.30 -7.48 31.44
CA ALA A 621 -5.46 -7.06 30.31
C ALA A 621 -6.10 -5.96 29.42
N GLU A 622 -7.40 -5.75 29.52
CA GLU A 622 -8.10 -4.69 28.79
C GLU A 622 -8.20 -3.37 29.54
N LYS A 623 -7.91 -3.38 30.84
CA LYS A 623 -7.89 -2.22 31.73
C LYS A 623 -6.44 -1.80 32.03
N GLY A 624 -6.30 -0.76 32.86
CA GLY A 624 -5.00 -0.20 33.18
C GLY A 624 -4.42 0.75 32.12
N ALA A 625 -3.50 1.60 32.57
CA ALA A 625 -2.82 2.57 31.73
C ALA A 625 -1.53 1.99 31.09
N ILE A 626 -0.91 0.98 31.71
CA ILE A 626 0.26 0.26 31.19
C ILE A 626 -0.14 -1.17 30.80
N LYS A 627 0.34 -1.64 29.68
CA LYS A 627 0.06 -2.97 29.13
C LYS A 627 1.32 -3.63 28.61
#